data_140797c4a910b23ee51fd3721b6404f1
#
_entry.id   140797c4a910b23ee51fd3721b6404f1
#
_cell.length_a   1.000
_cell.length_b   1.000
_cell.length_c   1.000
_cell.angle_alpha   90.00
_cell.angle_beta   90.00
_cell.angle_gamma   90.00
#
_symmetry.space_group_name_H-M   'P 1'
#
loop_
_entity.id
_entity.type
_entity.pdbx_description
1 polymer ?
#
loop_
_entity_poly.entity_id
_entity_poly.type
_entity_poly.pdbx_seq_one_letter_code
_entity_poly.pdbx_strand_id
1 'polypeptide(L)'
;MRTVKEVKVKDYILDGKKIYIQSMLNKRSDDIEGSVDQAVELEKAGCDIVRAAIPNMEAIKLIPAIKDKVNIPLVADIHFDYKLALAAADAGVDKIRINPGNIGDIDRVKQVAVTCANKNIPIRIGVNSGSLEKHILERYQAPTAEALVESALYHVKLLEKFDFENIVISIKSSNVKTMIESYRLAALKCGYPMHLGVTEAGTERIGIIKSSVGIGSLLCDGIGETIRVSLTGDPIKEIYAAKDILKAVGTVSYTHLRAHETLSDL
;
A
#
# COMPACT_ATOMS: atom_id res chain seq x y z
N MET A 1 -5.92 -8.41 20.90
CA MET A 1 -5.15 -7.59 19.93
C MET A 1 -4.57 -8.54 18.90
N ARG A 2 -4.67 -8.22 17.60
CA ARG A 2 -4.08 -9.04 16.52
C ARG A 2 -2.56 -9.05 16.66
N THR A 3 -1.94 -10.23 16.56
CA THR A 3 -0.47 -10.32 16.47
C THR A 3 -0.06 -10.05 15.02
N VAL A 4 0.78 -9.05 14.80
CA VAL A 4 1.26 -8.65 13.48
C VAL A 4 2.71 -9.10 13.33
N LYS A 5 3.04 -9.80 12.24
CA LYS A 5 4.44 -10.09 11.86
C LYS A 5 5.13 -8.77 11.54
N GLU A 6 6.32 -8.58 12.11
CA GLU A 6 7.11 -7.38 11.84
C GLU A 6 7.62 -7.39 10.39
N VAL A 7 7.40 -6.29 9.67
CA VAL A 7 7.95 -6.04 8.33
C VAL A 7 8.64 -4.69 8.31
N LYS A 8 9.93 -4.70 7.97
CA LYS A 8 10.73 -3.48 7.90
C LYS A 8 10.70 -2.88 6.48
N VAL A 9 10.44 -1.57 6.39
CA VAL A 9 10.50 -0.80 5.15
C VAL A 9 11.45 0.37 5.38
N LYS A 10 12.69 0.28 4.92
CA LYS A 10 13.78 1.21 5.28
C LYS A 10 13.89 1.30 6.82
N ASP A 11 13.60 2.46 7.42
CA ASP A 11 13.65 2.69 8.85
C ASP A 11 12.29 2.51 9.56
N TYR A 12 11.24 2.19 8.82
CA TYR A 12 9.89 2.02 9.35
C TYR A 12 9.58 0.57 9.65
N ILE A 13 8.94 0.33 10.78
CA ILE A 13 8.55 -0.99 11.24
C ILE A 13 7.02 -1.10 11.19
N LEU A 14 6.51 -2.02 10.40
CA LEU A 14 5.10 -2.34 10.29
C LEU A 14 4.78 -3.49 11.27
N ASP A 15 4.40 -3.16 12.50
CA ASP A 15 4.18 -4.10 13.60
C ASP A 15 2.83 -3.89 14.33
N GLY A 16 1.99 -3.01 13.80
CA GLY A 16 0.69 -2.65 14.39
C GLY A 16 0.74 -1.58 15.45
N LYS A 17 1.92 -1.05 15.83
CA LYS A 17 2.03 0.01 16.85
C LYS A 17 1.86 1.41 16.26
N LYS A 18 2.31 1.60 15.03
CA LYS A 18 2.18 2.86 14.30
C LYS A 18 1.54 2.63 12.94
N ILE A 19 0.68 3.55 12.54
CA ILE A 19 0.06 3.57 11.21
C ILE A 19 0.77 4.61 10.37
N TYR A 20 1.19 4.20 9.16
CA TYR A 20 1.93 5.05 8.24
C TYR A 20 1.05 5.49 7.07
N ILE A 21 1.12 6.77 6.71
CA ILE A 21 0.40 7.36 5.59
C ILE A 21 1.23 7.17 4.31
N GLN A 22 0.65 6.49 3.33
CA GLN A 22 1.23 6.35 2.01
C GLN A 22 0.44 7.17 0.99
N SER A 23 1.13 7.87 0.08
CA SER A 23 0.52 8.41 -1.14
C SER A 23 1.23 7.91 -2.39
N MET A 24 0.73 8.30 -3.54
CA MET A 24 1.25 7.87 -4.83
C MET A 24 1.42 9.05 -5.76
N LEU A 25 2.55 9.10 -6.45
CA LEU A 25 2.79 10.08 -7.51
C LEU A 25 1.76 9.90 -8.63
N ASN A 26 1.27 11.00 -9.15
CA ASN A 26 0.34 11.03 -10.28
C ASN A 26 0.94 11.68 -11.54
N LYS A 27 2.22 12.04 -11.49
CA LYS A 27 2.98 12.49 -12.66
C LYS A 27 3.26 11.33 -13.59
N ARG A 28 3.47 11.63 -14.86
CA ARG A 28 3.87 10.62 -15.85
C ARG A 28 5.25 10.07 -15.47
N SER A 29 5.48 8.80 -15.74
CA SER A 29 6.75 8.13 -15.39
C SER A 29 7.96 8.61 -16.20
N ASP A 30 7.76 9.33 -17.28
CA ASP A 30 8.78 10.01 -18.09
C ASP A 30 9.08 11.44 -17.61
N ASP A 31 8.22 12.02 -16.76
CA ASP A 31 8.42 13.31 -16.11
C ASP A 31 9.18 13.11 -14.78
N ILE A 32 10.51 12.95 -14.87
CA ILE A 32 11.35 12.66 -13.71
C ILE A 32 11.38 13.86 -12.75
N GLU A 33 11.58 15.07 -13.27
CA GLU A 33 11.67 16.28 -12.47
C GLU A 33 10.36 16.56 -11.72
N GLY A 34 9.22 16.57 -12.43
CA GLY A 34 7.92 16.76 -11.80
C GLY A 34 7.55 15.65 -10.81
N SER A 35 8.04 14.40 -11.01
CA SER A 35 7.86 13.31 -10.07
C SER A 35 8.69 13.49 -8.79
N VAL A 36 9.91 13.98 -8.92
CA VAL A 36 10.79 14.30 -7.79
C VAL A 36 10.22 15.45 -6.97
N ASP A 37 9.81 16.54 -7.63
CA ASP A 37 9.21 17.71 -6.96
C ASP A 37 7.95 17.29 -6.19
N GLN A 38 7.08 16.49 -6.81
CA GLN A 38 5.88 15.98 -6.15
C GLN A 38 6.21 15.08 -4.96
N ALA A 39 7.26 14.25 -5.03
CA ALA A 39 7.69 13.43 -3.91
C ALA A 39 8.16 14.28 -2.72
N VAL A 40 8.91 15.37 -3.00
CA VAL A 40 9.35 16.35 -1.98
C VAL A 40 8.15 17.07 -1.35
N GLU A 41 7.17 17.47 -2.15
CA GLU A 41 5.95 18.11 -1.64
C GLU A 41 5.14 17.16 -0.75
N LEU A 42 5.01 15.88 -1.13
CA LEU A 42 4.34 14.87 -0.33
C LEU A 42 5.07 14.62 1.00
N GLU A 43 6.41 14.54 1.00
CA GLU A 43 7.18 14.42 2.23
C GLU A 43 6.95 15.63 3.15
N LYS A 44 7.01 16.86 2.62
CA LYS A 44 6.72 18.10 3.38
C LYS A 44 5.30 18.12 3.94
N ALA A 45 4.32 17.59 3.19
CA ALA A 45 2.94 17.46 3.66
C ALA A 45 2.76 16.40 4.77
N GLY A 46 3.80 15.59 5.03
CA GLY A 46 3.83 14.55 6.06
C GLY A 46 3.35 13.19 5.57
N CYS A 47 3.61 12.88 4.30
CA CYS A 47 3.57 11.52 3.78
C CYS A 47 4.69 10.71 4.43
N ASP A 48 4.39 9.51 4.93
CA ASP A 48 5.42 8.61 5.48
C ASP A 48 6.04 7.73 4.39
N ILE A 49 5.29 7.35 3.35
CA ILE A 49 5.74 6.42 2.31
C ILE A 49 5.24 6.92 0.95
N VAL A 50 6.13 7.12 -0.01
CA VAL A 50 5.75 7.48 -1.38
C VAL A 50 5.75 6.27 -2.31
N ARG A 51 4.81 6.21 -3.27
CA ARG A 51 4.74 5.16 -4.29
C ARG A 51 4.82 5.77 -5.69
N ALA A 52 5.67 5.19 -6.54
CA ALA A 52 5.79 5.53 -7.95
C ALA A 52 5.41 4.33 -8.83
N ALA A 53 4.68 4.58 -9.91
CA ALA A 53 4.44 3.58 -10.94
C ALA A 53 5.72 3.36 -11.76
N ILE A 54 6.07 2.09 -11.99
CA ILE A 54 7.21 1.69 -12.83
C ILE A 54 6.69 0.83 -13.99
N PRO A 55 6.16 1.46 -15.04
CA PRO A 55 5.53 0.74 -16.15
C PRO A 55 6.52 0.16 -17.17
N ASN A 56 7.76 0.65 -17.20
CA ASN A 56 8.79 0.24 -18.17
C ASN A 56 10.19 0.47 -17.59
N MET A 57 11.23 0.03 -18.32
CA MET A 57 12.65 0.14 -17.90
C MET A 57 13.15 1.58 -17.79
N GLU A 58 12.58 2.51 -18.54
CA GLU A 58 12.98 3.92 -18.48
C GLU A 58 12.54 4.55 -17.15
N ALA A 59 11.38 4.13 -16.63
CA ALA A 59 10.85 4.58 -15.33
C ALA A 59 11.71 4.14 -14.13
N ILE A 60 12.61 3.17 -14.28
CA ILE A 60 13.56 2.79 -13.22
C ILE A 60 14.42 3.98 -12.78
N LYS A 61 14.71 4.93 -13.67
CA LYS A 61 15.46 6.16 -13.36
C LYS A 61 14.77 7.03 -12.29
N LEU A 62 13.46 6.90 -12.11
CA LEU A 62 12.73 7.59 -11.03
C LEU A 62 13.23 7.17 -9.65
N ILE A 63 13.66 5.92 -9.47
CA ILE A 63 14.01 5.38 -8.16
C ILE A 63 15.20 6.14 -7.56
N PRO A 64 16.39 6.17 -8.19
CA PRO A 64 17.52 6.93 -7.65
C PRO A 64 17.23 8.44 -7.61
N ALA A 65 16.53 9.00 -8.61
CA ALA A 65 16.23 10.42 -8.65
C ALA A 65 15.36 10.88 -7.45
N ILE A 66 14.32 10.13 -7.11
CA ILE A 66 13.46 10.42 -5.96
C ILE A 66 14.23 10.19 -4.66
N LYS A 67 14.94 9.07 -4.52
CA LYS A 67 15.68 8.72 -3.30
C LYS A 67 16.83 9.68 -2.95
N ASP A 68 17.37 10.39 -3.93
CA ASP A 68 18.35 11.47 -3.71
C ASP A 68 17.73 12.70 -3.04
N LYS A 69 16.44 12.93 -3.16
CA LYS A 69 15.75 14.15 -2.71
C LYS A 69 14.83 13.95 -1.51
N VAL A 70 14.36 12.73 -1.25
CA VAL A 70 13.46 12.43 -0.13
C VAL A 70 14.05 11.40 0.82
N ASN A 71 13.73 11.53 2.11
CA ASN A 71 14.16 10.59 3.14
C ASN A 71 13.14 9.49 3.41
N ILE A 72 11.88 9.67 3.00
CA ILE A 72 10.83 8.67 3.19
C ILE A 72 11.00 7.47 2.24
N PRO A 73 10.56 6.26 2.64
CA PRO A 73 10.63 5.07 1.81
C PRO A 73 9.88 5.22 0.48
N LEU A 74 10.49 4.67 -0.59
CA LEU A 74 9.89 4.61 -1.92
C LEU A 74 9.38 3.20 -2.23
N VAL A 75 8.15 3.12 -2.74
CA VAL A 75 7.53 1.87 -3.23
C VAL A 75 7.48 1.88 -4.75
N ALA A 76 8.07 0.89 -5.40
CA ALA A 76 7.88 0.65 -6.84
C ALA A 76 6.59 -0.15 -7.06
N ASP A 77 5.69 0.41 -7.87
CA ASP A 77 4.44 -0.25 -8.26
C ASP A 77 4.59 -0.90 -9.63
N ILE A 78 4.64 -2.23 -9.64
CA ILE A 78 4.93 -3.04 -10.83
C ILE A 78 3.73 -3.96 -11.11
N HIS A 79 3.22 -3.91 -12.33
CA HIS A 79 1.97 -4.56 -12.68
C HIS A 79 2.14 -5.90 -13.39
N PHE A 80 3.05 -6.03 -14.36
CA PHE A 80 3.07 -7.17 -15.26
C PHE A 80 4.44 -7.79 -15.52
N ASP A 81 5.52 -7.02 -15.47
CA ASP A 81 6.85 -7.52 -15.87
C ASP A 81 7.76 -7.73 -14.65
N TYR A 82 8.09 -9.00 -14.38
CA TYR A 82 9.01 -9.36 -13.30
C TYR A 82 10.41 -8.73 -13.45
N LYS A 83 10.87 -8.47 -14.68
CA LYS A 83 12.17 -7.83 -14.93
C LYS A 83 12.23 -6.41 -14.34
N LEU A 84 11.09 -5.71 -14.36
CA LEU A 84 11.00 -4.40 -13.72
C LEU A 84 11.13 -4.51 -12.20
N ALA A 85 10.62 -5.59 -11.59
CA ALA A 85 10.79 -5.82 -10.16
C ALA A 85 12.26 -6.07 -9.81
N LEU A 86 12.98 -6.86 -10.61
CA LEU A 86 14.42 -7.08 -10.46
C LEU A 86 15.20 -5.78 -10.61
N ALA A 87 14.95 -5.03 -11.67
CA ALA A 87 15.61 -3.76 -11.94
C ALA A 87 15.31 -2.70 -10.86
N ALA A 88 14.06 -2.65 -10.34
CA ALA A 88 13.71 -1.76 -9.24
C ALA A 88 14.43 -2.13 -7.94
N ALA A 89 14.57 -3.43 -7.65
CA ALA A 89 15.36 -3.92 -6.52
C ALA A 89 16.84 -3.56 -6.65
N ASP A 90 17.40 -3.65 -7.85
CA ASP A 90 18.79 -3.25 -8.13
C ASP A 90 18.99 -1.74 -8.03
N ALA A 91 18.00 -0.95 -8.42
CA ALA A 91 18.00 0.50 -8.27
C ALA A 91 17.83 0.98 -6.80
N GLY A 92 17.62 0.06 -5.86
CA GLY A 92 17.59 0.35 -4.42
C GLY A 92 16.24 0.86 -3.91
N VAL A 93 15.13 0.41 -4.48
CA VAL A 93 13.79 0.70 -3.95
C VAL A 93 13.60 0.10 -2.54
N ASP A 94 12.78 0.72 -1.71
CA ASP A 94 12.60 0.27 -0.32
C ASP A 94 11.46 -0.75 -0.15
N LYS A 95 10.53 -0.83 -1.10
CA LYS A 95 9.45 -1.83 -1.15
C LYS A 95 8.96 -2.01 -2.59
N ILE A 96 8.56 -3.22 -2.96
CA ILE A 96 7.95 -3.51 -4.24
C ILE A 96 6.48 -3.88 -4.05
N ARG A 97 5.59 -3.32 -4.88
CA ARG A 97 4.20 -3.77 -4.97
C ARG A 97 4.00 -4.53 -6.25
N ILE A 98 3.50 -5.74 -6.13
CA ILE A 98 3.14 -6.61 -7.23
C ILE A 98 1.78 -7.27 -6.98
N ASN A 99 1.18 -7.78 -8.07
CA ASN A 99 0.24 -8.88 -7.99
C ASN A 99 0.96 -10.11 -8.57
N PRO A 100 1.34 -11.12 -7.76
CA PRO A 100 2.09 -12.28 -8.23
C PRO A 100 1.39 -13.03 -9.36
N GLY A 101 0.06 -13.01 -9.42
CA GLY A 101 -0.71 -13.60 -10.51
C GLY A 101 -0.53 -12.91 -11.88
N ASN A 102 -0.05 -11.67 -11.90
CA ASN A 102 0.15 -10.90 -13.13
C ASN A 102 1.61 -10.88 -13.61
N ILE A 103 2.57 -11.28 -12.77
CA ILE A 103 4.00 -11.18 -13.10
C ILE A 103 4.47 -12.30 -14.02
N GLY A 104 3.75 -13.43 -14.03
CA GLY A 104 4.05 -14.57 -14.88
C GLY A 104 4.00 -15.91 -14.13
N ASP A 105 4.83 -16.85 -14.58
CA ASP A 105 4.92 -18.18 -14.00
C ASP A 105 5.61 -18.21 -12.62
N ILE A 106 5.57 -19.38 -11.99
CA ILE A 106 6.13 -19.63 -10.66
C ILE A 106 7.63 -19.30 -10.60
N ASP A 107 8.38 -19.57 -11.66
CA ASP A 107 9.84 -19.32 -11.70
C ASP A 107 10.15 -17.83 -11.70
N ARG A 108 9.34 -17.01 -12.37
CA ARG A 108 9.47 -15.55 -12.33
C ARG A 108 9.15 -14.97 -10.97
N VAL A 109 8.10 -15.46 -10.33
CA VAL A 109 7.77 -15.09 -8.94
C VAL A 109 8.91 -15.46 -7.99
N LYS A 110 9.52 -16.65 -8.16
CA LYS A 110 10.67 -17.10 -7.40
C LYS A 110 11.86 -16.15 -7.57
N GLN A 111 12.19 -15.74 -8.80
CA GLN A 111 13.28 -14.80 -9.06
C GLN A 111 13.07 -13.49 -8.32
N VAL A 112 11.85 -12.94 -8.34
CA VAL A 112 11.52 -11.71 -7.60
C VAL A 112 11.67 -11.93 -6.09
N ALA A 113 11.12 -13.02 -5.55
CA ALA A 113 11.19 -13.33 -4.13
C ALA A 113 12.66 -13.46 -3.65
N VAL A 114 13.49 -14.22 -4.37
CA VAL A 114 14.91 -14.40 -4.05
C VAL A 114 15.68 -13.08 -4.13
N THR A 115 15.44 -12.28 -5.16
CA THR A 115 16.10 -10.97 -5.29
C THR A 115 15.72 -10.04 -4.15
N CYS A 116 14.42 -9.98 -3.80
CA CYS A 116 13.93 -9.18 -2.69
C CYS A 116 14.46 -9.67 -1.32
N ALA A 117 14.54 -10.99 -1.12
CA ALA A 117 15.12 -11.58 0.09
C ALA A 117 16.58 -11.16 0.27
N ASN A 118 17.41 -11.31 -0.76
CA ASN A 118 18.84 -10.96 -0.73
C ASN A 118 19.10 -9.47 -0.41
N LYS A 119 18.13 -8.60 -0.74
CA LYS A 119 18.23 -7.15 -0.54
C LYS A 119 17.40 -6.65 0.65
N ASN A 120 16.73 -7.54 1.38
CA ASN A 120 15.80 -7.21 2.46
C ASN A 120 14.68 -6.26 2.05
N ILE A 121 14.19 -6.38 0.82
CA ILE A 121 13.11 -5.55 0.25
C ILE A 121 11.78 -6.26 0.48
N PRO A 122 10.82 -5.70 1.23
CA PRO A 122 9.51 -6.29 1.40
C PRO A 122 8.67 -6.23 0.12
N ILE A 123 7.84 -7.26 -0.06
CA ILE A 123 6.89 -7.34 -1.18
C ILE A 123 5.49 -7.07 -0.66
N ARG A 124 4.79 -6.12 -1.28
CA ARG A 124 3.36 -5.96 -1.06
C ARG A 124 2.56 -6.70 -2.13
N ILE A 125 1.81 -7.69 -1.70
CA ILE A 125 0.80 -8.36 -2.52
C ILE A 125 -0.41 -7.43 -2.65
N GLY A 126 -0.76 -7.06 -3.89
CA GLY A 126 -1.89 -6.19 -4.17
C GLY A 126 -2.99 -6.93 -4.93
N VAL A 127 -4.00 -7.41 -4.24
CA VAL A 127 -5.20 -8.02 -4.84
C VAL A 127 -6.24 -6.96 -5.14
N ASN A 128 -6.87 -7.04 -6.31
CA ASN A 128 -7.95 -6.16 -6.73
C ASN A 128 -9.16 -7.00 -7.17
N SER A 129 -10.36 -6.50 -6.92
CA SER A 129 -11.61 -7.16 -7.31
C SER A 129 -11.73 -7.40 -8.83
N GLY A 130 -11.07 -6.59 -9.66
CA GLY A 130 -11.07 -6.74 -11.11
C GLY A 130 -10.00 -7.67 -11.69
N SER A 131 -9.14 -8.29 -10.86
CA SER A 131 -8.01 -9.11 -11.32
C SER A 131 -7.84 -10.39 -10.51
N LEU A 132 -8.96 -11.01 -10.12
CA LEU A 132 -8.95 -12.31 -9.48
C LEU A 132 -8.57 -13.42 -10.47
N GLU A 133 -7.93 -14.47 -9.97
CA GLU A 133 -7.59 -15.68 -10.72
C GLU A 133 -8.85 -16.38 -11.22
N LYS A 134 -8.82 -16.91 -12.45
CA LYS A 134 -9.98 -17.56 -13.08
C LYS A 134 -10.59 -18.65 -12.21
N HIS A 135 -9.78 -19.52 -11.63
CA HIS A 135 -10.25 -20.63 -10.79
C HIS A 135 -10.94 -20.17 -9.50
N ILE A 136 -10.54 -19.01 -8.95
CA ILE A 136 -11.20 -18.40 -7.79
C ILE A 136 -12.52 -17.78 -8.23
N LEU A 137 -12.51 -17.02 -9.34
CA LEU A 137 -13.71 -16.39 -9.87
C LEU A 137 -14.76 -17.44 -10.30
N GLU A 138 -14.35 -18.57 -10.88
CA GLU A 138 -15.25 -19.69 -11.21
C GLU A 138 -15.89 -20.31 -9.97
N ARG A 139 -15.16 -20.39 -8.85
CA ARG A 139 -15.68 -20.93 -7.59
C ARG A 139 -16.68 -20.01 -6.92
N TYR A 140 -16.37 -18.73 -6.83
CA TYR A 140 -17.16 -17.75 -6.08
C TYR A 140 -18.19 -17.00 -6.93
N GLN A 141 -18.15 -17.10 -8.26
CA GLN A 141 -19.02 -16.45 -9.24
C GLN A 141 -19.01 -14.90 -9.19
N ALA A 142 -18.33 -14.29 -8.19
CA ALA A 142 -18.22 -12.86 -7.98
C ALA A 142 -16.96 -12.53 -7.13
N PRO A 143 -16.45 -11.29 -7.16
CA PRO A 143 -15.36 -10.85 -6.29
C PRO A 143 -15.86 -10.60 -4.86
N THR A 144 -16.28 -11.66 -4.17
CA THR A 144 -16.72 -11.62 -2.76
C THR A 144 -15.53 -11.38 -1.83
N ALA A 145 -15.79 -11.09 -0.55
CA ALA A 145 -14.75 -10.94 0.45
C ALA A 145 -13.91 -12.22 0.59
N GLU A 146 -14.55 -13.38 0.55
CA GLU A 146 -13.89 -14.69 0.63
C GLU A 146 -12.98 -14.93 -0.59
N ALA A 147 -13.46 -14.60 -1.80
CA ALA A 147 -12.69 -14.72 -3.03
C ALA A 147 -11.42 -13.85 -3.01
N LEU A 148 -11.56 -12.61 -2.56
CA LEU A 148 -10.43 -11.68 -2.44
C LEU A 148 -9.40 -12.14 -1.40
N VAL A 149 -9.86 -12.68 -0.29
CA VAL A 149 -8.98 -13.21 0.76
C VAL A 149 -8.32 -14.52 0.31
N GLU A 150 -9.04 -15.41 -0.38
CA GLU A 150 -8.44 -16.62 -0.94
C GLU A 150 -7.33 -16.28 -1.93
N SER A 151 -7.55 -15.33 -2.83
CA SER A 151 -6.52 -14.82 -3.76
C SER A 151 -5.30 -14.27 -3.00
N ALA A 152 -5.52 -13.42 -2.01
CA ALA A 152 -4.42 -12.85 -1.22
C ALA A 152 -3.59 -13.93 -0.53
N LEU A 153 -4.25 -14.89 0.13
CA LEU A 153 -3.57 -16.00 0.83
C LEU A 153 -2.92 -17.01 -0.13
N TYR A 154 -3.47 -17.20 -1.32
CA TYR A 154 -2.83 -17.99 -2.36
C TYR A 154 -1.46 -17.39 -2.73
N HIS A 155 -1.39 -16.09 -2.93
CA HIS A 155 -0.14 -15.40 -3.25
C HIS A 155 0.84 -15.33 -2.07
N VAL A 156 0.32 -15.21 -0.84
CA VAL A 156 1.15 -15.34 0.37
C VAL A 156 1.84 -16.70 0.40
N LYS A 157 1.06 -17.78 0.28
CA LYS A 157 1.59 -19.16 0.27
C LYS A 157 2.58 -19.39 -0.87
N LEU A 158 2.39 -18.72 -2.02
CA LEU A 158 3.31 -18.83 -3.15
C LEU A 158 4.67 -18.20 -2.80
N LEU A 159 4.72 -17.07 -2.11
CA LEU A 159 5.97 -16.46 -1.65
C LEU A 159 6.61 -17.27 -0.51
N GLU A 160 5.81 -17.76 0.44
CA GLU A 160 6.27 -18.63 1.54
C GLU A 160 6.95 -19.92 1.04
N LYS A 161 6.53 -20.48 -0.12
CA LYS A 161 7.21 -21.63 -0.75
C LYS A 161 8.67 -21.34 -1.14
N PHE A 162 9.03 -20.06 -1.24
CA PHE A 162 10.39 -19.62 -1.55
C PHE A 162 11.09 -19.03 -0.31
N ASP A 163 10.62 -19.40 0.89
CA ASP A 163 11.12 -18.92 2.19
C ASP A 163 11.09 -17.38 2.31
N PHE A 164 10.10 -16.74 1.63
CA PHE A 164 9.93 -15.29 1.65
C PHE A 164 8.74 -14.90 2.52
N GLU A 165 9.02 -14.28 3.66
CA GLU A 165 8.01 -13.85 4.64
C GLU A 165 7.95 -12.32 4.87
N ASN A 166 8.76 -11.55 4.17
CA ASN A 166 8.75 -10.08 4.27
C ASN A 166 7.60 -9.49 3.44
N ILE A 167 6.37 -9.82 3.83
CA ILE A 167 5.14 -9.63 3.04
C ILE A 167 4.22 -8.60 3.69
N VAL A 168 3.64 -7.73 2.87
CA VAL A 168 2.52 -6.84 3.21
C VAL A 168 1.32 -7.20 2.32
N ILE A 169 0.12 -7.21 2.87
CA ILE A 169 -1.10 -7.53 2.12
C ILE A 169 -1.91 -6.27 1.84
N SER A 170 -2.44 -6.16 0.62
CA SER A 170 -3.38 -5.11 0.24
C SER A 170 -4.52 -5.72 -0.57
N ILE A 171 -5.74 -5.58 -0.09
CA ILE A 171 -6.96 -6.04 -0.74
C ILE A 171 -7.79 -4.83 -1.11
N LYS A 172 -7.99 -4.59 -2.41
CA LYS A 172 -8.68 -3.40 -2.90
C LYS A 172 -10.03 -3.75 -3.51
N SER A 173 -11.03 -3.00 -3.09
CA SER A 173 -12.37 -2.99 -3.68
C SER A 173 -12.91 -1.56 -3.74
N SER A 174 -13.71 -1.26 -4.74
CA SER A 174 -14.50 -0.02 -4.84
C SER A 174 -15.75 -0.06 -3.94
N ASN A 175 -16.17 -1.27 -3.55
CA ASN A 175 -17.23 -1.50 -2.58
C ASN A 175 -16.64 -1.51 -1.17
N VAL A 176 -17.02 -0.51 -0.36
CA VAL A 176 -16.49 -0.30 0.99
C VAL A 176 -16.84 -1.48 1.92
N LYS A 177 -18.06 -2.03 1.82
CA LYS A 177 -18.48 -3.17 2.64
C LYS A 177 -17.63 -4.40 2.34
N THR A 178 -17.49 -4.77 1.06
CA THR A 178 -16.65 -5.89 0.64
C THR A 178 -15.20 -5.70 1.09
N MET A 179 -14.66 -4.48 1.00
CA MET A 179 -13.31 -4.18 1.48
C MET A 179 -13.18 -4.44 2.99
N ILE A 180 -14.09 -3.91 3.81
CA ILE A 180 -14.08 -4.09 5.27
C ILE A 180 -14.15 -5.59 5.62
N GLU A 181 -15.09 -6.31 5.04
CA GLU A 181 -15.27 -7.75 5.26
C GLU A 181 -14.02 -8.54 4.87
N SER A 182 -13.40 -8.21 3.73
CA SER A 182 -12.16 -8.85 3.28
C SER A 182 -11.00 -8.66 4.26
N TYR A 183 -10.77 -7.45 4.75
CA TYR A 183 -9.68 -7.21 5.71
C TYR A 183 -9.95 -7.84 7.08
N ARG A 184 -11.19 -7.83 7.57
CA ARG A 184 -11.58 -8.54 8.79
C ARG A 184 -11.32 -10.04 8.66
N LEU A 185 -11.75 -10.64 7.55
CA LEU A 185 -11.53 -12.05 7.27
C LEU A 185 -10.03 -12.39 7.11
N ALA A 186 -9.26 -11.55 6.41
CA ALA A 186 -7.82 -11.73 6.27
C ALA A 186 -7.10 -11.63 7.62
N ALA A 187 -7.50 -10.68 8.48
CA ALA A 187 -6.93 -10.49 9.81
C ALA A 187 -7.12 -11.71 10.74
N LEU A 188 -8.18 -12.49 10.54
CA LEU A 188 -8.41 -13.75 11.26
C LEU A 188 -7.55 -14.90 10.73
N LYS A 189 -7.10 -14.82 9.46
CA LYS A 189 -6.43 -15.93 8.77
C LYS A 189 -4.90 -15.78 8.69
N CYS A 190 -4.37 -14.57 8.85
CA CYS A 190 -2.92 -14.35 8.77
C CYS A 190 -2.46 -13.16 9.62
N GLY A 191 -1.18 -13.18 10.00
CA GLY A 191 -0.53 -12.12 10.80
C GLY A 191 0.26 -11.10 9.98
N TYR A 192 0.19 -11.09 8.66
CA TYR A 192 0.96 -10.13 7.85
C TYR A 192 0.41 -8.71 7.98
N PRO A 193 1.28 -7.66 7.96
CA PRO A 193 0.85 -6.27 7.92
C PRO A 193 -0.08 -5.99 6.74
N MET A 194 -1.04 -5.09 6.94
CA MET A 194 -2.06 -4.76 5.96
C MET A 194 -1.97 -3.30 5.53
N HIS A 195 -2.07 -3.09 4.21
CA HIS A 195 -2.15 -1.76 3.60
C HIS A 195 -3.59 -1.49 3.20
N LEU A 196 -4.24 -0.57 3.90
CA LEU A 196 -5.64 -0.24 3.69
C LEU A 196 -5.82 0.85 2.61
N GLY A 197 -6.90 0.77 1.87
CA GLY A 197 -7.31 1.81 0.93
C GLY A 197 -8.52 1.41 0.10
N VAL A 198 -9.39 2.37 -0.14
CA VAL A 198 -10.50 2.22 -1.08
C VAL A 198 -10.01 2.62 -2.47
N THR A 199 -10.29 1.80 -3.49
CA THR A 199 -9.94 2.12 -4.88
C THR A 199 -11.15 2.67 -5.62
N GLU A 200 -10.89 3.50 -6.65
CA GLU A 200 -11.97 4.09 -7.47
C GLU A 200 -13.07 4.73 -6.61
N ALA A 201 -12.64 5.51 -5.62
CA ALA A 201 -13.54 6.05 -4.61
C ALA A 201 -14.52 7.12 -5.15
N GLY A 202 -14.28 7.64 -6.38
CA GLY A 202 -15.12 8.64 -7.04
C GLY A 202 -14.57 10.07 -6.88
N THR A 203 -15.48 11.06 -6.86
CA THR A 203 -15.13 12.46 -6.65
C THR A 203 -14.43 12.67 -5.29
N GLU A 204 -13.70 13.78 -5.13
CA GLU A 204 -12.98 14.11 -3.91
C GLU A 204 -13.86 13.92 -2.65
N ARG A 205 -15.06 14.53 -2.64
CA ARG A 205 -15.99 14.43 -1.51
C ARG A 205 -16.42 12.99 -1.22
N ILE A 206 -16.85 12.24 -2.22
CA ILE A 206 -17.28 10.84 -2.04
C ILE A 206 -16.11 9.95 -1.71
N GLY A 207 -14.93 10.22 -2.30
CA GLY A 207 -13.69 9.52 -2.01
C GLY A 207 -13.26 9.65 -0.55
N ILE A 208 -13.34 10.85 0.02
CA ILE A 208 -13.07 11.08 1.44
C ILE A 208 -14.06 10.30 2.31
N ILE A 209 -15.37 10.37 2.02
CA ILE A 209 -16.40 9.67 2.79
C ILE A 209 -16.17 8.16 2.76
N LYS A 210 -15.98 7.57 1.57
CA LYS A 210 -15.73 6.14 1.42
C LYS A 210 -14.46 5.70 2.14
N SER A 211 -13.38 6.49 2.03
CA SER A 211 -12.12 6.21 2.69
C SER A 211 -12.25 6.32 4.21
N SER A 212 -12.94 7.33 4.72
CA SER A 212 -13.19 7.50 6.16
C SER A 212 -13.97 6.32 6.73
N VAL A 213 -15.03 5.87 6.06
CA VAL A 213 -15.81 4.71 6.50
C VAL A 213 -14.98 3.43 6.40
N GLY A 214 -14.35 3.17 5.24
CA GLY A 214 -13.63 1.92 5.00
C GLY A 214 -12.36 1.79 5.85
N ILE A 215 -11.50 2.79 5.81
CA ILE A 215 -10.23 2.79 6.56
C ILE A 215 -10.52 2.97 8.05
N GLY A 216 -11.37 3.93 8.43
CA GLY A 216 -11.68 4.22 9.83
C GLY A 216 -12.26 3.02 10.57
N SER A 217 -13.21 2.29 9.96
CA SER A 217 -13.76 1.07 10.57
C SER A 217 -12.69 0.03 10.86
N LEU A 218 -11.77 -0.21 9.94
CA LEU A 218 -10.70 -1.20 10.11
C LEU A 218 -9.67 -0.76 11.16
N LEU A 219 -9.35 0.53 11.20
CA LEU A 219 -8.44 1.06 12.22
C LEU A 219 -9.05 0.95 13.62
N CYS A 220 -10.37 1.17 13.79
CA CYS A 220 -11.07 0.93 15.06
C CYS A 220 -11.02 -0.55 15.48
N ASP A 221 -10.94 -1.48 14.52
CA ASP A 221 -10.75 -2.91 14.80
C ASP A 221 -9.28 -3.29 15.06
N GLY A 222 -8.35 -2.34 15.04
CA GLY A 222 -6.90 -2.59 15.18
C GLY A 222 -6.28 -3.26 13.95
N ILE A 223 -6.85 -3.04 12.76
CA ILE A 223 -6.40 -3.59 11.48
C ILE A 223 -5.83 -2.46 10.62
N GLY A 224 -4.59 -2.59 10.18
CA GLY A 224 -3.94 -1.68 9.23
C GLY A 224 -2.68 -1.03 9.77
N GLU A 225 -1.58 -1.29 9.09
CA GLU A 225 -0.25 -0.75 9.41
C GLU A 225 0.16 0.37 8.45
N THR A 226 -0.43 0.41 7.27
CA THR A 226 -0.30 1.52 6.32
C THR A 226 -1.65 1.85 5.68
N ILE A 227 -1.91 3.12 5.41
CA ILE A 227 -3.15 3.56 4.78
C ILE A 227 -2.87 4.41 3.54
N ARG A 228 -3.79 4.38 2.57
CA ARG A 228 -3.82 5.34 1.47
C ARG A 228 -5.26 5.76 1.18
N VAL A 229 -5.53 7.04 1.33
CA VAL A 229 -6.70 7.67 0.73
C VAL A 229 -6.43 7.87 -0.76
N SER A 230 -7.36 7.48 -1.64
CA SER A 230 -7.20 7.64 -3.09
C SER A 230 -8.25 8.63 -3.59
N LEU A 231 -7.80 9.79 -4.03
CA LEU A 231 -8.64 10.86 -4.58
C LEU A 231 -8.28 11.15 -6.03
N THR A 232 -9.22 11.77 -6.75
CA THR A 232 -8.94 12.34 -8.06
C THR A 232 -8.34 13.73 -7.86
N GLY A 233 -7.15 13.98 -8.42
CA GLY A 233 -6.50 15.30 -8.40
C GLY A 233 -5.19 15.32 -7.60
N ASP A 234 -5.00 16.35 -6.77
CA ASP A 234 -3.77 16.59 -6.03
C ASP A 234 -3.57 15.56 -4.91
N PRO A 235 -2.48 14.76 -4.92
CA PRO A 235 -2.22 13.76 -3.91
C PRO A 235 -1.87 14.33 -2.52
N ILE A 236 -1.58 15.63 -2.39
CA ILE A 236 -1.41 16.29 -1.10
C ILE A 236 -2.70 16.25 -0.28
N LYS A 237 -3.85 16.39 -0.95
CA LYS A 237 -5.17 16.26 -0.30
C LYS A 237 -5.40 14.85 0.28
N GLU A 238 -4.82 13.80 -0.32
CA GLU A 238 -4.86 12.45 0.21
C GLU A 238 -4.20 12.39 1.60
N ILE A 239 -3.10 13.12 1.80
CA ILE A 239 -2.36 13.17 3.07
C ILE A 239 -3.18 13.86 4.16
N TYR A 240 -3.79 15.00 3.87
CA TYR A 240 -4.64 15.69 4.84
C TYR A 240 -5.85 14.84 5.24
N ALA A 241 -6.56 14.26 4.27
CA ALA A 241 -7.67 13.37 4.55
C ALA A 241 -7.24 12.13 5.37
N ALA A 242 -6.06 11.57 5.10
CA ALA A 242 -5.52 10.46 5.87
C ALA A 242 -5.22 10.86 7.32
N LYS A 243 -4.63 12.04 7.55
CA LYS A 243 -4.39 12.60 8.88
C LYS A 243 -5.69 12.82 9.66
N ASP A 244 -6.72 13.34 8.99
CA ASP A 244 -8.04 13.57 9.61
C ASP A 244 -8.69 12.24 10.02
N ILE A 245 -8.59 11.20 9.18
CA ILE A 245 -9.05 9.85 9.54
C ILE A 245 -8.31 9.32 10.76
N LEU A 246 -6.97 9.42 10.80
CA LEU A 246 -6.17 8.96 11.94
C LEU A 246 -6.51 9.73 13.22
N LYS A 247 -6.72 11.04 13.12
CA LYS A 247 -7.17 11.88 14.24
C LYS A 247 -8.57 11.46 14.73
N ALA A 248 -9.49 11.23 13.82
CA ALA A 248 -10.87 10.85 14.13
C ALA A 248 -10.97 9.50 14.86
N VAL A 249 -10.11 8.53 14.54
CA VAL A 249 -10.09 7.22 15.21
C VAL A 249 -9.17 7.18 16.45
N GLY A 250 -8.57 8.32 16.84
CA GLY A 250 -7.76 8.42 18.07
C GLY A 250 -6.39 7.71 18.00
N THR A 251 -5.89 7.39 16.81
CA THR A 251 -4.59 6.72 16.65
C THR A 251 -3.39 7.67 16.66
N VAL A 252 -3.63 9.00 16.64
CA VAL A 252 -2.60 10.02 16.75
C VAL A 252 -2.38 10.37 18.21
N SER A 253 -1.21 10.04 18.77
CA SER A 253 -0.82 10.52 20.09
C SER A 253 -0.71 12.05 20.08
N TYR A 254 -1.42 12.73 20.97
CA TYR A 254 -1.51 14.19 21.08
C TYR A 254 -0.22 14.89 21.54
N THR A 255 0.96 14.39 21.21
CA THR A 255 2.23 14.98 21.66
C THR A 255 2.66 16.26 20.93
N HIS A 256 1.92 16.74 19.91
CA HIS A 256 2.21 18.00 19.22
C HIS A 256 0.97 18.83 18.83
N LEU A 257 0.01 18.99 19.74
CA LEU A 257 -0.84 20.16 19.67
C LEU A 257 -0.02 21.34 20.27
N ARG A 258 0.52 22.19 19.41
CA ARG A 258 0.95 23.51 19.84
C ARG A 258 -0.26 24.23 20.45
N ALA A 259 -0.03 24.86 21.59
CA ALA A 259 -1.02 25.57 22.39
C ALA A 259 -1.59 26.84 21.69
N HIS A 260 -2.16 26.71 20.49
CA HIS A 260 -2.78 27.80 19.73
C HIS A 260 -4.13 27.46 19.09
N GLU A 261 -4.67 26.25 19.30
CA GLU A 261 -6.09 26.03 19.01
C GLU A 261 -6.86 26.20 20.34
N THR A 262 -7.24 27.42 20.62
CA THR A 262 -8.14 27.74 21.71
C THR A 262 -9.57 27.36 21.34
N LEU A 263 -10.39 27.03 22.35
CA LEU A 263 -11.83 26.68 22.28
C LEU A 263 -12.73 27.70 21.53
N SER A 264 -12.15 28.68 20.82
CA SER A 264 -12.89 29.68 20.04
C SER A 264 -13.14 29.30 18.58
N ASP A 265 -12.67 28.12 18.13
CA ASP A 265 -12.85 27.65 16.76
C ASP A 265 -13.87 26.48 16.65
N LEU A 266 -14.72 26.32 17.65
CA LEU A 266 -15.89 25.43 17.63
C LEU A 266 -17.17 26.21 17.44
#